data_a85a8a312816391f29f2fb76971cd185
#
_entry.id   a85a8a312816391f29f2fb76971cd185
#
_cell.length_a   1.000
_cell.length_b   1.000
_cell.length_c   1.000
_cell.angle_alpha   90.00
_cell.angle_beta   90.00
_cell.angle_gamma   90.00
#
_symmetry.space_group_name_H-M   'P 1'
#
loop_
_entity.id
_entity.type
_entity.pdbx_description
1 polymer ?
#
loop_
_entity_poly.entity_id
_entity_poly.type
_entity_poly.pdbx_seq_one_letter_code
_entity_poly.pdbx_strand_id
1 'polypeptide(L)'
;MLEFNADTPTSLYEGSVVQWYWLNEVFPNNDQFNSMHESLLNYFQGCVEYFNGETVHFACIQDTVEDFTTVEYIRDVASQAGLNTKFIYMEDIGWNRITKCYVDDEDKPIKNIFKLYPWEWMSNEEFAEHLNEDKLKCKWIEPAWKAILSNKGILPILWELNPNCPYLLPCYFDSPRDLKEYV
;
A
#
# COMPACT_ATOMS: atom_id res chain seq x y z
N MET A 1 -6.02 15.36 -11.09
CA MET A 1 -5.62 14.55 -9.92
C MET A 1 -6.17 15.21 -8.67
N LEU A 2 -6.81 14.45 -7.79
CA LEU A 2 -7.38 14.93 -6.51
C LEU A 2 -6.60 14.45 -5.31
N GLU A 3 -5.99 13.27 -5.43
CA GLU A 3 -5.10 12.68 -4.43
C GLU A 3 -4.28 11.56 -5.07
N PHE A 4 -3.29 11.06 -4.34
CA PHE A 4 -2.50 9.91 -4.70
C PHE A 4 -2.29 9.02 -3.48
N ASN A 5 -2.96 7.87 -3.44
CA ASN A 5 -2.85 6.90 -2.34
C ASN A 5 -1.57 6.06 -2.50
N ALA A 6 -0.43 6.67 -2.22
CA ALA A 6 0.86 6.03 -2.42
C ALA A 6 1.28 5.10 -1.28
N ASP A 7 0.68 5.25 -0.11
CA ASP A 7 1.00 4.49 1.10
C ASP A 7 0.01 3.35 1.38
N THR A 8 -1.28 3.61 1.16
CA THR A 8 -2.38 2.67 1.45
C THR A 8 -3.25 2.47 0.22
N PRO A 9 -2.81 1.70 -0.80
CA PRO A 9 -3.60 1.46 -2.00
C PRO A 9 -4.85 0.64 -1.66
N THR A 10 -6.02 1.15 -2.06
CA THR A 10 -7.34 0.52 -1.91
C THR A 10 -8.02 0.29 -3.26
N SER A 11 -9.19 -0.36 -3.29
CA SER A 11 -9.99 -0.66 -4.49
C SER A 11 -9.30 -1.55 -5.53
N LEU A 12 -8.25 -2.25 -5.14
CA LEU A 12 -7.55 -3.19 -6.04
C LEU A 12 -8.37 -4.43 -6.32
N TYR A 13 -9.01 -4.99 -5.28
CA TYR A 13 -9.84 -6.18 -5.41
C TYR A 13 -11.08 -5.91 -6.27
N GLU A 14 -11.74 -4.78 -6.03
CA GLU A 14 -12.91 -4.35 -6.80
C GLU A 14 -12.56 -4.16 -8.28
N GLY A 15 -11.47 -3.46 -8.56
CA GLY A 15 -11.03 -3.19 -9.93
C GLY A 15 -10.49 -4.40 -10.69
N SER A 16 -9.91 -5.37 -9.99
CA SER A 16 -9.29 -6.54 -10.61
C SER A 16 -10.23 -7.74 -10.67
N VAL A 17 -10.99 -8.00 -9.60
CA VAL A 17 -11.75 -9.24 -9.43
C VAL A 17 -13.25 -9.00 -9.57
N VAL A 18 -13.82 -8.05 -8.81
CA VAL A 18 -15.27 -7.81 -8.79
C VAL A 18 -15.76 -7.31 -10.15
N GLN A 19 -15.05 -6.36 -10.76
CA GLN A 19 -15.38 -5.88 -12.11
C GLN A 19 -15.28 -6.98 -13.17
N TRP A 20 -14.31 -7.89 -13.04
CA TRP A 20 -14.18 -9.02 -13.94
C TRP A 20 -15.39 -9.98 -13.87
N TYR A 21 -15.84 -10.35 -12.67
CA TYR A 21 -17.03 -11.17 -12.51
C TYR A 21 -18.28 -10.48 -13.05
N TRP A 22 -18.48 -9.20 -12.74
CA TRP A 22 -19.58 -8.42 -13.28
C TRP A 22 -19.56 -8.37 -14.81
N LEU A 23 -18.40 -8.14 -15.42
CA LEU A 23 -18.23 -8.09 -16.87
C LEU A 23 -18.63 -9.42 -17.52
N ASN A 24 -18.15 -10.53 -16.97
CA ASN A 24 -18.46 -11.86 -17.50
C ASN A 24 -19.96 -12.21 -17.43
N GLU A 25 -20.67 -11.72 -16.42
CA GLU A 25 -22.12 -11.94 -16.30
C GLU A 25 -22.93 -11.07 -17.25
N VAL A 26 -22.54 -9.81 -17.42
CA VAL A 26 -23.34 -8.81 -18.14
C VAL A 26 -22.92 -8.68 -19.61
N PHE A 27 -21.64 -8.77 -19.89
CA PHE A 27 -21.05 -8.59 -21.22
C PHE A 27 -19.99 -9.64 -21.55
N PRO A 28 -20.35 -10.94 -21.64
CA PRO A 28 -19.39 -12.05 -21.70
C PRO A 28 -18.51 -12.08 -22.94
N ASN A 29 -18.79 -11.24 -23.95
CA ASN A 29 -17.98 -11.12 -25.17
C ASN A 29 -17.02 -9.93 -25.13
N ASN A 30 -16.99 -9.18 -24.04
CA ASN A 30 -16.10 -8.01 -23.86
C ASN A 30 -14.93 -8.39 -22.96
N ASP A 31 -13.87 -7.62 -23.04
CA ASP A 31 -12.71 -7.75 -22.16
C ASP A 31 -12.60 -6.55 -21.22
N GLN A 32 -11.93 -6.73 -20.10
CA GLN A 32 -11.67 -5.68 -19.12
C GLN A 32 -10.59 -4.75 -19.66
N PHE A 33 -10.81 -3.43 -19.54
CA PHE A 33 -9.87 -2.45 -20.08
C PHE A 33 -8.57 -2.29 -19.26
N ASN A 34 -8.55 -2.74 -17.99
CA ASN A 34 -7.37 -2.70 -17.16
C ASN A 34 -6.69 -4.08 -17.09
N SER A 35 -5.40 -4.08 -16.78
CA SER A 35 -4.56 -5.26 -16.60
C SER A 35 -3.92 -5.28 -15.22
N MET A 36 -4.65 -4.86 -14.18
CA MET A 36 -4.11 -4.73 -12.83
C MET A 36 -3.63 -6.06 -12.27
N HIS A 37 -4.42 -7.13 -12.43
CA HIS A 37 -4.05 -8.46 -11.94
C HIS A 37 -2.76 -8.98 -12.59
N GLU A 38 -2.70 -8.96 -13.91
CA GLU A 38 -1.54 -9.42 -14.68
C GLU A 38 -0.31 -8.57 -14.40
N SER A 39 -0.50 -7.26 -14.24
CA SER A 39 0.60 -6.33 -13.93
C SER A 39 1.17 -6.59 -12.54
N LEU A 40 0.33 -6.83 -11.53
CA LEU A 40 0.76 -7.21 -10.19
C LEU A 40 1.48 -8.56 -10.19
N LEU A 41 0.93 -9.56 -10.88
CA LEU A 41 1.54 -10.88 -11.00
C LEU A 41 2.94 -10.80 -11.62
N ASN A 42 3.08 -10.09 -12.74
CA ASN A 42 4.36 -9.89 -13.41
C ASN A 42 5.36 -9.11 -12.53
N TYR A 43 4.87 -8.11 -11.79
CA TYR A 43 5.72 -7.35 -10.86
C TYR A 43 6.27 -8.26 -9.75
N PHE A 44 5.42 -9.05 -9.10
CA PHE A 44 5.86 -9.96 -8.05
C PHE A 44 6.75 -11.08 -8.56
N GLN A 45 6.55 -11.58 -9.78
CA GLN A 45 7.49 -12.52 -10.42
C GLN A 45 8.89 -11.92 -10.54
N GLY A 46 8.99 -10.65 -10.92
CA GLY A 46 10.27 -9.91 -10.93
C GLY A 46 10.90 -9.72 -9.55
N CYS A 47 10.12 -9.84 -8.47
CA CYS A 47 10.61 -9.69 -7.10
C CYS A 47 11.11 -11.01 -6.46
N VAL A 48 10.87 -12.17 -7.06
CA VAL A 48 11.21 -13.49 -6.47
C VAL A 48 12.68 -13.59 -6.11
N GLU A 49 13.57 -13.24 -7.04
CA GLU A 49 15.01 -13.26 -6.80
C GLU A 49 15.45 -12.26 -5.72
N TYR A 50 14.79 -11.09 -5.66
CA TYR A 50 15.09 -10.06 -4.67
C TYR A 50 14.80 -10.53 -3.23
N PHE A 51 13.70 -11.21 -3.01
CA PHE A 51 13.35 -11.75 -1.70
C PHE A 51 14.09 -13.06 -1.37
N ASN A 52 14.65 -13.75 -2.36
CA ASN A 52 15.51 -14.92 -2.20
C ASN A 52 14.96 -15.98 -1.24
N GLY A 53 13.68 -16.31 -1.36
CA GLY A 53 12.98 -17.30 -0.52
C GLY A 53 12.64 -16.84 0.90
N GLU A 54 12.94 -15.58 1.28
CA GLU A 54 12.50 -15.01 2.56
C GLU A 54 10.98 -14.78 2.54
N THR A 55 10.36 -14.92 3.70
CA THR A 55 8.93 -14.64 3.86
C THR A 55 8.65 -13.15 3.72
N VAL A 56 7.66 -12.82 2.92
CA VAL A 56 7.05 -11.49 2.85
C VAL A 56 5.74 -11.53 3.63
N HIS A 57 5.65 -10.74 4.68
CA HIS A 57 4.42 -10.60 5.46
C HIS A 57 3.49 -9.59 4.79
N PHE A 58 2.18 -9.81 4.94
CA PHE A 58 1.14 -8.92 4.44
C PHE A 58 0.22 -8.58 5.59
N ALA A 59 0.04 -7.27 5.86
CA ALA A 59 -0.62 -6.83 7.08
C ALA A 59 -1.68 -5.75 6.85
N CYS A 60 -2.77 -5.85 7.60
CA CYS A 60 -3.77 -4.80 7.80
C CYS A 60 -4.27 -4.82 9.24
N ILE A 61 -5.12 -3.86 9.62
CA ILE A 61 -5.81 -3.87 10.90
C ILE A 61 -6.94 -4.93 10.93
N GLN A 62 -7.32 -5.35 12.13
CA GLN A 62 -8.32 -6.41 12.31
C GLN A 62 -9.75 -5.98 11.99
N ASP A 63 -10.08 -4.69 12.12
CA ASP A 63 -11.46 -4.22 12.18
C ASP A 63 -12.14 -4.00 10.82
N THR A 64 -11.43 -4.14 9.68
CA THR A 64 -12.01 -3.85 8.35
C THR A 64 -11.93 -5.04 7.40
N VAL A 65 -13.10 -5.53 6.96
CA VAL A 65 -13.21 -6.58 5.94
C VAL A 65 -12.64 -6.09 4.60
N GLU A 66 -12.76 -4.81 4.28
CA GLU A 66 -12.26 -4.20 3.05
C GLU A 66 -10.73 -4.29 2.99
N ASP A 67 -10.04 -3.85 4.04
CA ASP A 67 -8.58 -3.90 4.11
C ASP A 67 -8.07 -5.34 4.08
N PHE A 68 -8.70 -6.22 4.87
CA PHE A 68 -8.38 -7.65 4.86
C PHE A 68 -8.51 -8.26 3.46
N THR A 69 -9.61 -7.99 2.76
CA THR A 69 -9.83 -8.51 1.41
C THR A 69 -8.81 -7.99 0.42
N THR A 70 -8.47 -6.70 0.50
CA THR A 70 -7.45 -6.08 -0.35
C THR A 70 -6.07 -6.69 -0.10
N VAL A 71 -5.68 -6.84 1.16
CA VAL A 71 -4.36 -7.39 1.53
C VAL A 71 -4.27 -8.87 1.16
N GLU A 72 -5.31 -9.67 1.42
CA GLU A 72 -5.35 -11.08 1.04
C GLU A 72 -5.31 -11.27 -0.48
N TYR A 73 -5.97 -10.40 -1.25
CA TYR A 73 -5.87 -10.42 -2.70
C TYR A 73 -4.43 -10.18 -3.17
N ILE A 74 -3.76 -9.14 -2.64
CA ILE A 74 -2.37 -8.84 -3.01
C ILE A 74 -1.44 -9.99 -2.60
N ARG A 75 -1.63 -10.55 -1.39
CA ARG A 75 -0.88 -11.70 -0.89
C ARG A 75 -1.06 -12.94 -1.76
N ASP A 76 -2.29 -13.22 -2.21
CA ASP A 76 -2.58 -14.34 -3.09
C ASP A 76 -1.87 -14.19 -4.44
N VAL A 77 -1.91 -12.99 -5.05
CA VAL A 77 -1.17 -12.70 -6.29
C VAL A 77 0.34 -12.86 -6.09
N ALA A 78 0.88 -12.40 -4.97
CA ALA A 78 2.29 -12.57 -4.64
C ALA A 78 2.68 -14.06 -4.46
N SER A 79 1.80 -14.85 -3.85
CA SER A 79 1.96 -16.30 -3.71
C SER A 79 1.91 -17.01 -5.06
N GLN A 80 0.97 -16.66 -5.95
CA GLN A 80 0.90 -17.17 -7.32
C GLN A 80 2.17 -16.83 -8.12
N ALA A 81 2.79 -15.71 -7.86
CA ALA A 81 4.06 -15.31 -8.47
C ALA A 81 5.27 -16.11 -7.95
N GLY A 82 5.12 -16.89 -6.89
CA GLY A 82 6.18 -17.73 -6.32
C GLY A 82 6.87 -17.15 -5.08
N LEU A 83 6.33 -16.11 -4.45
CA LEU A 83 6.83 -15.61 -3.18
C LEU A 83 6.34 -16.48 -2.00
N ASN A 84 7.17 -16.62 -0.98
CA ASN A 84 6.75 -17.14 0.31
C ASN A 84 6.01 -16.04 1.06
N THR A 85 4.71 -16.22 1.32
CA THR A 85 3.85 -15.20 1.92
C THR A 85 3.27 -15.64 3.26
N LYS A 86 3.08 -14.71 4.19
CA LYS A 86 2.35 -14.92 5.44
C LYS A 86 1.47 -13.69 5.71
N PHE A 87 0.21 -13.93 6.09
CA PHE A 87 -0.67 -12.86 6.59
C PHE A 87 -0.43 -12.66 8.08
N ILE A 88 -0.56 -11.41 8.56
CA ILE A 88 -0.53 -11.04 9.97
C ILE A 88 -1.37 -9.77 10.18
N TYR A 89 -2.06 -9.65 11.32
CA TYR A 89 -2.65 -8.36 11.68
C TYR A 89 -1.60 -7.40 12.24
N MET A 90 -1.78 -6.10 12.02
CA MET A 90 -0.87 -5.07 12.53
C MET A 90 -0.72 -5.16 14.06
N GLU A 91 -1.82 -5.49 14.75
CA GLU A 91 -1.91 -5.65 16.19
C GLU A 91 -1.13 -6.87 16.73
N ASP A 92 -0.87 -7.87 15.88
CA ASP A 92 -0.14 -9.10 16.23
C ASP A 92 1.37 -8.98 15.97
N ILE A 93 1.84 -7.87 15.42
CA ILE A 93 3.26 -7.62 15.22
C ILE A 93 3.92 -7.35 16.57
N GLY A 94 4.84 -8.22 16.96
CA GLY A 94 5.59 -8.11 18.19
C GLY A 94 6.94 -7.41 18.04
N TRP A 95 7.53 -7.03 19.18
CA TRP A 95 8.90 -6.53 19.28
C TRP A 95 9.75 -7.40 20.19
N ASN A 96 10.79 -8.02 19.65
CA ASN A 96 11.74 -8.79 20.43
C ASN A 96 12.83 -7.88 21.01
N ARG A 97 12.78 -7.65 22.32
CA ARG A 97 13.71 -6.74 23.03
C ARG A 97 15.15 -7.22 23.06
N ILE A 98 15.37 -8.54 22.93
CA ILE A 98 16.71 -9.14 22.97
C ILE A 98 17.39 -9.02 21.62
N THR A 99 16.70 -9.43 20.56
CA THR A 99 17.23 -9.38 19.18
C THR A 99 17.07 -8.01 18.56
N LYS A 100 16.21 -7.16 19.13
CA LYS A 100 15.81 -5.84 18.62
C LYS A 100 15.35 -5.94 17.17
N CYS A 101 14.28 -6.67 16.95
CA CYS A 101 13.62 -6.80 15.66
C CYS A 101 12.12 -7.03 15.82
N TYR A 102 11.37 -6.71 14.77
CA TYR A 102 9.96 -7.08 14.68
C TYR A 102 9.82 -8.59 14.53
N VAL A 103 8.80 -9.15 15.14
CA VAL A 103 8.48 -10.58 15.10
C VAL A 103 7.01 -10.80 14.79
N ASP A 104 6.70 -11.93 14.17
CA ASP A 104 5.33 -12.36 13.90
C ASP A 104 4.73 -13.10 15.12
N ASP A 105 3.50 -13.60 14.97
CA ASP A 105 2.74 -14.36 15.94
C ASP A 105 3.37 -15.71 16.37
N GLU A 106 4.40 -16.15 15.63
CA GLU A 106 5.22 -17.34 15.96
C GLU A 106 6.61 -16.97 16.52
N ASP A 107 6.83 -15.72 16.93
CA ASP A 107 8.13 -15.18 17.33
C ASP A 107 9.24 -15.25 16.25
N LYS A 108 8.86 -15.37 14.98
CA LYS A 108 9.81 -15.34 13.86
C LYS A 108 10.10 -13.92 13.40
N PRO A 109 11.36 -13.58 13.10
CA PRO A 109 11.72 -12.23 12.65
C PRO A 109 11.03 -11.84 11.35
N ILE A 110 10.42 -10.64 11.34
CA ILE A 110 9.85 -10.02 10.15
C ILE A 110 10.93 -9.21 9.45
N LYS A 111 11.29 -9.62 8.22
CA LYS A 111 12.28 -8.93 7.40
C LYS A 111 11.66 -8.08 6.29
N ASN A 112 10.54 -8.53 5.76
CA ASN A 112 9.84 -7.90 4.66
C ASN A 112 8.34 -7.91 4.97
N ILE A 113 7.70 -6.75 4.89
CA ILE A 113 6.28 -6.64 5.19
C ILE A 113 5.61 -5.58 4.30
N PHE A 114 4.54 -5.98 3.62
CA PHE A 114 3.57 -5.06 3.04
C PHE A 114 2.53 -4.73 4.09
N LYS A 115 2.28 -3.44 4.33
CA LYS A 115 1.27 -2.97 5.28
C LYS A 115 0.22 -2.12 4.57
N LEU A 116 -1.04 -2.43 4.76
CA LEU A 116 -2.16 -1.55 4.46
C LEU A 116 -2.51 -0.77 5.73
N TYR A 117 -1.61 0.14 6.11
CA TYR A 117 -1.69 0.93 7.33
C TYR A 117 -0.94 2.25 7.16
N PRO A 118 -1.56 3.44 7.40
CA PRO A 118 -0.93 4.73 7.13
C PRO A 118 0.32 4.98 7.95
N TRP A 119 1.38 5.50 7.32
CA TRP A 119 2.59 5.91 8.02
C TRP A 119 2.33 7.02 9.05
N GLU A 120 1.36 7.91 8.79
CA GLU A 120 0.96 8.95 9.74
C GLU A 120 0.43 8.35 11.05
N TRP A 121 -0.27 7.24 11.01
CA TRP A 121 -0.74 6.54 12.20
C TRP A 121 0.42 5.79 12.86
N MET A 122 1.11 4.97 12.09
CA MET A 122 2.23 4.17 12.59
C MET A 122 3.31 5.03 13.28
N SER A 123 3.58 6.25 12.77
CA SER A 123 4.57 7.16 13.36
C SER A 123 4.15 7.79 14.70
N ASN A 124 2.88 7.74 15.04
CA ASN A 124 2.32 8.25 16.29
C ASN A 124 2.03 7.17 17.35
N GLU A 125 2.28 5.91 17.03
CA GLU A 125 2.07 4.80 17.93
C GLU A 125 3.31 4.48 18.78
N GLU A 126 3.08 3.72 19.86
CA GLU A 126 4.16 3.28 20.77
C GLU A 126 5.27 2.52 20.03
N PHE A 127 4.91 1.73 19.02
CA PHE A 127 5.86 0.97 18.21
C PHE A 127 6.76 1.81 17.29
N ALA A 128 6.45 3.09 17.09
CA ALA A 128 7.24 3.99 16.23
C ALA A 128 8.69 4.15 16.70
N GLU A 129 8.94 4.12 18.02
CA GLU A 129 10.29 4.22 18.57
C GLU A 129 11.21 3.09 18.09
N HIS A 130 10.65 1.91 17.80
CA HIS A 130 11.40 0.74 17.37
C HIS A 130 11.83 0.78 15.90
N LEU A 131 11.22 1.63 15.06
CA LEU A 131 11.59 1.78 13.66
C LEU A 131 13.08 2.13 13.47
N ASN A 132 13.64 2.93 14.40
CA ASN A 132 15.05 3.30 14.38
C ASN A 132 15.95 2.26 15.06
N GLU A 133 15.42 1.47 15.97
CA GLU A 133 16.16 0.47 16.76
C GLU A 133 16.27 -0.88 16.06
N ASP A 134 15.44 -1.15 15.06
CA ASP A 134 15.38 -2.44 14.38
C ASP A 134 16.70 -2.81 13.73
N LYS A 135 17.33 -3.86 14.27
CA LYS A 135 18.63 -4.37 13.80
C LYS A 135 18.55 -5.10 12.46
N LEU A 136 17.41 -5.70 12.16
CA LEU A 136 17.21 -6.41 10.90
C LEU A 136 16.86 -5.47 9.75
N LYS A 137 16.52 -4.20 10.05
CA LYS A 137 16.10 -3.22 9.05
C LYS A 137 14.94 -3.76 8.23
N CYS A 138 13.86 -4.13 8.91
CA CYS A 138 12.63 -4.59 8.27
C CYS A 138 12.28 -3.69 7.09
N LYS A 139 12.04 -4.30 5.94
CA LYS A 139 11.66 -3.59 4.73
C LYS A 139 10.16 -3.41 4.72
N TRP A 140 9.73 -2.22 5.07
CA TRP A 140 8.33 -1.82 5.02
C TRP A 140 7.93 -1.43 3.58
N ILE A 141 6.89 -2.03 3.08
CA ILE A 141 6.25 -1.76 1.79
C ILE A 141 4.84 -1.25 2.10
N GLU A 142 4.48 -0.09 1.77
CA GLU A 142 5.17 0.94 1.04
C GLU A 142 6.20 1.67 1.93
N PRO A 143 7.29 2.21 1.39
CA PRO A 143 8.31 2.86 2.19
C PRO A 143 7.85 4.22 2.74
N ALA A 144 8.40 4.63 3.89
CA ALA A 144 7.95 5.80 4.66
C ALA A 144 7.93 7.13 3.86
N TRP A 145 8.80 7.31 2.87
CA TRP A 145 8.80 8.54 2.05
C TRP A 145 7.52 8.70 1.21
N LYS A 146 6.78 7.62 0.96
CA LYS A 146 5.50 7.67 0.24
C LYS A 146 4.38 8.36 1.04
N ALA A 147 4.50 8.48 2.35
CA ALA A 147 3.58 9.28 3.17
C ALA A 147 3.51 10.75 2.68
N ILE A 148 4.63 11.30 2.17
CA ILE A 148 4.66 12.63 1.57
C ILE A 148 3.75 12.72 0.34
N LEU A 149 3.73 11.67 -0.47
CA LEU A 149 2.90 11.61 -1.69
C LEU A 149 1.42 11.39 -1.37
N SER A 150 1.11 10.67 -0.31
CA SER A 150 -0.27 10.45 0.16
C SER A 150 -0.88 11.67 0.84
N ASN A 151 -0.06 12.61 1.28
CA ASN A 151 -0.53 13.85 1.90
C ASN A 151 -1.03 14.83 0.83
N LYS A 152 -2.25 15.36 1.00
CA LYS A 152 -2.84 16.33 0.05
C LYS A 152 -2.03 17.62 -0.12
N GLY A 153 -1.13 17.93 0.81
CA GLY A 153 -0.16 19.02 0.67
C GLY A 153 0.77 18.90 -0.53
N ILE A 154 0.90 17.71 -1.14
CA ILE A 154 1.65 17.54 -2.38
C ILE A 154 1.00 18.27 -3.57
N LEU A 155 -0.35 18.42 -3.56
CA LEU A 155 -1.07 19.01 -4.70
C LEU A 155 -0.72 20.47 -4.97
N PRO A 156 -0.66 21.39 -3.98
CA PRO A 156 -0.18 22.74 -4.19
C PRO A 156 1.25 22.80 -4.72
N ILE A 157 2.13 21.92 -4.24
CA ILE A 157 3.52 21.82 -4.71
C ILE A 157 3.56 21.38 -6.18
N LEU A 158 2.80 20.37 -6.54
CA LEU A 158 2.72 19.88 -7.93
C LEU A 158 2.15 20.95 -8.86
N TRP A 159 1.13 21.70 -8.41
CA TRP A 159 0.57 22.81 -9.16
C TRP A 159 1.58 23.94 -9.38
N GLU A 160 2.34 24.31 -8.35
CA GLU A 160 3.39 25.32 -8.47
C GLU A 160 4.50 24.90 -9.44
N LEU A 161 4.92 23.64 -9.40
CA LEU A 161 5.96 23.11 -10.28
C LEU A 161 5.47 22.86 -11.72
N ASN A 162 4.16 22.60 -11.92
CA ASN A 162 3.59 22.20 -13.20
C ASN A 162 2.23 22.89 -13.47
N PRO A 163 2.17 24.23 -13.55
CA PRO A 163 0.90 24.97 -13.59
C PRO A 163 0.07 24.72 -14.88
N ASN A 164 0.66 24.16 -15.91
CA ASN A 164 -0.02 23.87 -17.17
C ASN A 164 -0.32 22.38 -17.39
N CYS A 165 -0.13 21.55 -16.36
CA CYS A 165 -0.41 20.12 -16.46
C CYS A 165 -1.93 19.89 -16.54
N PRO A 166 -2.45 19.24 -17.62
CA PRO A 166 -3.89 19.05 -17.81
C PRO A 166 -4.52 18.07 -16.79
N TYR A 167 -3.69 17.35 -16.02
CA TYR A 167 -4.14 16.39 -15.02
C TYR A 167 -4.15 16.96 -13.60
N LEU A 168 -3.70 18.21 -13.41
CA LEU A 168 -3.70 18.91 -12.13
C LEU A 168 -4.81 19.97 -12.10
N LEU A 169 -5.43 20.15 -10.95
CA LEU A 169 -6.30 21.27 -10.68
C LEU A 169 -5.51 22.38 -9.96
N PRO A 170 -5.84 23.66 -10.16
CA PRO A 170 -5.30 24.72 -9.33
C PRO A 170 -5.47 24.43 -7.85
N CYS A 171 -4.39 24.50 -7.11
CA CYS A 171 -4.37 24.18 -5.68
C CYS A 171 -3.35 25.07 -4.97
N TYR A 172 -3.73 25.61 -3.77
CA TYR A 172 -2.94 26.58 -3.05
C TYR A 172 -2.96 26.29 -1.55
N PHE A 173 -1.88 26.62 -0.83
CA PHE A 173 -1.82 26.44 0.63
C PHE A 173 -2.53 27.56 1.40
N ASP A 174 -2.48 28.78 0.89
CA ASP A 174 -2.80 30.00 1.62
C ASP A 174 -4.25 30.46 1.47
N SER A 175 -4.82 30.32 0.28
CA SER A 175 -6.20 30.78 0.00
C SER A 175 -6.69 30.19 -1.32
N PRO A 176 -8.01 30.22 -1.58
CA PRO A 176 -8.57 29.78 -2.86
C PRO A 176 -8.22 30.70 -4.04
N ARG A 177 -7.61 31.89 -3.81
CA ARG A 177 -7.22 32.85 -4.87
C ARG A 177 -8.32 33.05 -5.89
N ASP A 178 -8.06 32.71 -7.16
CA ASP A 178 -8.99 32.86 -8.30
C ASP A 178 -10.17 31.86 -8.23
N LEU A 179 -10.07 30.87 -7.34
CA LEU A 179 -11.09 29.83 -7.17
C LEU A 179 -12.20 30.25 -6.19
N LYS A 180 -12.19 31.48 -5.65
CA LYS A 180 -13.22 31.97 -4.72
C LYS A 180 -14.64 31.89 -5.25
N GLU A 181 -14.81 31.92 -6.56
CA GLU A 181 -16.13 31.84 -7.20
C GLU A 181 -16.70 30.41 -7.21
N TYR A 182 -15.89 29.41 -6.88
CA TYR A 182 -16.27 27.99 -6.88
C TYR A 182 -16.37 27.38 -5.48
N VAL A 183 -16.23 28.18 -4.42
CA VAL A 183 -16.25 27.74 -3.01
C VAL A 183 -17.50 28.27 -2.30
#